data_8c7bed568f4b0b36a5ef8ad8a7bfefe4
#
_entry.id   8c7bed568f4b0b36a5ef8ad8a7bfefe4
#
_cell.length_a   1.000
_cell.length_b   1.000
_cell.length_c   1.000
_cell.angle_alpha   90.00
_cell.angle_beta   90.00
_cell.angle_gamma   90.00
#
_symmetry.space_group_name_H-M   'P 1'
#
loop_
_entity.id
_entity.type
_entity.pdbx_description
1 polymer ?
#
loop_
_entity_poly.entity_id
_entity_poly.type
_entity_poly.pdbx_seq_one_letter_code
_entity_poly.pdbx_strand_id
1 'polypeptide(L)'
;MMKNLALILFVSVMSFGAFAQNKVAKIEFKTDVIDYGTIEKGSNGVRIFEFTNTGDAPLIISNVKSTCGCTVPKKPDGPIMPGKTGEISVKYDTNRVNPIRKTITVTSNAETPTVALKIKGLIIDSSKTSVLEKKTSSVMER
;
A
#
# COMPACT_ATOMS: atom_id res chain seq x y z
N MET A 1 23.16 -23.00 -62.65
CA MET A 1 21.97 -23.15 -61.79
C MET A 1 22.26 -23.26 -60.29
N MET A 2 23.50 -23.38 -59.85
CA MET A 2 23.85 -23.49 -58.44
C MET A 2 24.23 -22.20 -57.73
N LYS A 3 24.34 -21.08 -58.47
CA LYS A 3 24.69 -19.78 -57.90
C LYS A 3 23.50 -19.02 -57.24
N ASN A 4 22.27 -19.35 -57.59
CA ASN A 4 21.11 -18.67 -57.05
C ASN A 4 20.47 -19.37 -55.83
N LEU A 5 20.87 -20.56 -55.52
CA LEU A 5 20.37 -21.30 -54.34
C LEU A 5 21.00 -20.81 -53.04
N ALA A 6 22.25 -20.33 -53.09
CA ALA A 6 22.95 -19.83 -51.91
C ALA A 6 22.41 -18.46 -51.46
N LEU A 7 21.85 -17.67 -52.36
CA LEU A 7 21.30 -16.31 -52.05
C LEU A 7 19.96 -16.39 -51.34
N ILE A 8 19.18 -17.41 -51.58
CA ILE A 8 17.85 -17.60 -50.97
C ILE A 8 17.98 -18.10 -49.53
N LEU A 9 19.03 -18.84 -49.22
CA LEU A 9 19.26 -19.33 -47.85
C LEU A 9 19.75 -18.24 -46.88
N PHE A 10 20.33 -17.15 -47.40
CA PHE A 10 20.89 -16.10 -46.56
C PHE A 10 19.86 -15.04 -46.13
N VAL A 11 18.72 -14.92 -46.80
CA VAL A 11 17.66 -13.96 -46.51
C VAL A 11 16.70 -14.47 -45.42
N SER A 12 16.69 -15.79 -45.17
CA SER A 12 15.75 -16.39 -44.19
C SER A 12 16.18 -16.29 -42.72
N VAL A 13 17.36 -15.77 -42.38
CA VAL A 13 17.90 -15.77 -41.01
C VAL A 13 17.76 -14.43 -40.30
N MET A 14 17.27 -13.37 -40.98
CA MET A 14 17.20 -12.01 -40.38
C MET A 14 15.83 -11.60 -39.87
N SER A 15 14.92 -12.51 -39.55
CA SER A 15 13.60 -12.15 -39.00
C SER A 15 13.42 -12.52 -37.52
N PHE A 16 14.48 -12.54 -36.72
CA PHE A 16 14.31 -12.44 -35.28
C PHE A 16 14.17 -10.96 -34.91
N GLY A 17 12.96 -10.43 -35.12
CA GLY A 17 12.57 -9.15 -34.55
C GLY A 17 12.75 -9.25 -33.03
N ALA A 18 13.75 -8.57 -32.50
CA ALA A 18 13.86 -8.33 -31.07
C ALA A 18 12.62 -7.54 -30.65
N PHE A 19 11.61 -8.24 -30.15
CA PHE A 19 10.56 -7.58 -29.38
C PHE A 19 11.26 -7.03 -28.14
N ALA A 20 11.58 -5.75 -28.18
CA ALA A 20 11.97 -5.00 -27.00
C ALA A 20 10.76 -5.02 -26.07
N GLN A 21 10.70 -5.98 -25.16
CA GLN A 21 9.72 -6.01 -24.09
C GLN A 21 10.02 -4.81 -23.19
N ASN A 22 9.16 -3.81 -23.25
CA ASN A 22 9.20 -2.70 -22.30
C ASN A 22 8.98 -3.27 -20.91
N LYS A 23 10.06 -3.36 -20.14
CA LYS A 23 10.00 -3.80 -18.75
C LYS A 23 9.25 -2.76 -17.93
N VAL A 24 8.20 -3.18 -17.25
CA VAL A 24 7.31 -2.32 -16.46
C VAL A 24 7.21 -2.85 -15.05
N ALA A 25 7.36 -1.98 -14.06
CA ALA A 25 7.07 -2.31 -12.68
C ALA A 25 5.54 -2.37 -12.47
N LYS A 26 5.09 -3.30 -11.65
CA LYS A 26 3.69 -3.43 -11.24
C LYS A 26 3.62 -3.58 -9.73
N ILE A 27 2.70 -2.85 -9.12
CA ILE A 27 2.48 -2.92 -7.69
C ILE A 27 1.14 -3.60 -7.41
N GLU A 28 1.18 -4.65 -6.61
CA GLU A 28 -0.01 -5.36 -6.16
C GLU A 28 -0.03 -5.41 -4.62
N PHE A 29 -1.01 -4.76 -4.02
CA PHE A 29 -1.21 -4.78 -2.58
C PHE A 29 -2.01 -6.02 -2.16
N LYS A 30 -1.60 -6.66 -1.08
CA LYS A 30 -2.32 -7.77 -0.44
C LYS A 30 -3.70 -7.33 0.05
N THR A 31 -3.81 -6.08 0.51
CA THR A 31 -5.05 -5.39 0.83
C THR A 31 -4.87 -3.89 0.65
N ASP A 32 -5.87 -3.22 0.15
CA ASP A 32 -5.91 -1.75 0.01
C ASP A 32 -6.63 -1.06 1.17
N VAL A 33 -7.28 -1.85 2.05
CA VAL A 33 -8.00 -1.35 3.23
C VAL A 33 -7.56 -2.13 4.48
N ILE A 34 -7.14 -1.42 5.53
CA ILE A 34 -6.91 -1.99 6.85
C ILE A 34 -7.94 -1.46 7.83
N ASP A 35 -8.64 -2.37 8.49
CA ASP A 35 -9.58 -2.06 9.56
C ASP A 35 -8.90 -2.25 10.92
N TYR A 36 -8.83 -1.19 11.71
CA TYR A 36 -8.34 -1.24 13.08
C TYR A 36 -9.36 -1.87 14.04
N GLY A 37 -10.62 -2.02 13.61
CA GLY A 37 -11.72 -2.37 14.50
C GLY A 37 -11.98 -1.27 15.54
N THR A 38 -12.43 -1.68 16.70
CA THR A 38 -12.57 -0.79 17.87
C THR A 38 -11.37 -0.97 18.77
N ILE A 39 -10.59 0.09 18.98
CA ILE A 39 -9.39 0.09 19.81
C ILE A 39 -9.44 1.19 20.88
N GLU A 40 -8.75 0.94 21.97
CA GLU A 40 -8.64 1.91 23.06
C GLU A 40 -7.70 3.06 22.71
N LYS A 41 -7.96 4.21 23.29
CA LYS A 41 -7.07 5.38 23.26
C LYS A 41 -5.66 4.99 23.75
N GLY A 42 -4.63 5.40 22.99
CA GLY A 42 -3.25 5.08 23.29
C GLY A 42 -2.78 3.69 22.85
N SER A 43 -3.65 2.90 22.20
CA SER A 43 -3.27 1.60 21.64
C SER A 43 -2.25 1.73 20.50
N ASN A 44 -1.61 0.62 20.13
CA ASN A 44 -0.69 0.59 19.00
C ASN A 44 -1.40 0.97 17.69
N GLY A 45 -1.03 2.12 17.15
CA GLY A 45 -1.57 2.66 15.91
C GLY A 45 -0.82 2.26 14.65
N VAL A 46 0.18 1.39 14.73
CA VAL A 46 0.98 0.97 13.58
C VAL A 46 0.27 -0.17 12.84
N ARG A 47 0.18 -0.02 11.51
CA ARG A 47 -0.28 -1.08 10.58
C ARG A 47 0.64 -1.10 9.37
N ILE A 48 0.70 -2.27 8.72
CA ILE A 48 1.59 -2.52 7.58
C ILE A 48 0.75 -2.92 6.39
N PHE A 49 0.94 -2.23 5.26
CA PHE A 49 0.45 -2.64 3.96
C PHE A 49 1.57 -3.38 3.23
N GLU A 50 1.39 -4.68 3.02
CA GLU A 50 2.28 -5.50 2.23
C GLU A 50 1.91 -5.40 0.75
N PHE A 51 2.91 -5.35 -0.12
CA PHE A 51 2.73 -5.36 -1.57
C PHE A 51 3.82 -6.20 -2.24
N THR A 52 3.56 -6.61 -3.46
CA THR A 52 4.50 -7.37 -4.31
C THR A 52 4.71 -6.62 -5.61
N ASN A 53 5.95 -6.58 -6.07
CA ASN A 53 6.25 -6.17 -7.44
C ASN A 53 5.99 -7.35 -8.38
N THR A 54 4.85 -7.35 -9.05
CA THR A 54 4.46 -8.38 -10.02
C THR A 54 4.89 -8.08 -11.45
N GLY A 55 5.63 -6.97 -11.65
CA GLY A 55 6.19 -6.56 -12.94
C GLY A 55 7.58 -7.12 -13.22
N ASP A 56 8.17 -6.64 -14.31
CA ASP A 56 9.47 -7.06 -14.83
C ASP A 56 10.60 -6.04 -14.58
N ALA A 57 10.24 -4.86 -14.06
CA ALA A 57 11.20 -3.79 -13.74
C ALA A 57 11.25 -3.54 -12.23
N PRO A 58 12.34 -2.98 -11.68
CA PRO A 58 12.40 -2.55 -10.29
C PRO A 58 11.30 -1.54 -9.97
N LEU A 59 10.56 -1.77 -8.88
CA LEU A 59 9.51 -0.88 -8.39
C LEU A 59 10.10 0.12 -7.40
N ILE A 60 9.90 1.39 -7.66
CA ILE A 60 10.37 2.49 -6.82
C ILE A 60 9.16 3.26 -6.28
N ILE A 61 9.01 3.26 -4.96
CA ILE A 61 8.02 4.09 -4.28
C ILE A 61 8.61 5.48 -4.11
N SER A 62 8.16 6.43 -4.91
CA SER A 62 8.68 7.80 -4.89
C SER A 62 8.12 8.61 -3.73
N ASN A 63 6.83 8.44 -3.43
CA ASN A 63 6.16 9.19 -2.38
C ASN A 63 5.04 8.38 -1.71
N VAL A 64 4.83 8.66 -0.42
CA VAL A 64 3.68 8.16 0.34
C VAL A 64 3.15 9.30 1.19
N LYS A 65 1.90 9.69 0.97
CA LYS A 65 1.28 10.86 1.61
C LYS A 65 -0.07 10.49 2.23
N SER A 66 -0.31 10.97 3.43
CA SER A 66 -1.61 10.87 4.11
C SER A 66 -2.46 12.13 3.94
N THR A 67 -3.77 11.99 4.07
CA THR A 67 -4.74 13.11 4.05
C THR A 67 -4.67 14.01 5.28
N CYS A 68 -4.02 13.59 6.38
CA CYS A 68 -3.80 14.43 7.56
C CYS A 68 -2.47 14.11 8.26
N GLY A 69 -1.97 15.05 9.08
CA GLY A 69 -0.78 14.86 9.92
C GLY A 69 -0.95 13.86 11.09
N CYS A 70 -2.17 13.39 11.35
CA CYS A 70 -2.47 12.35 12.36
C CYS A 70 -2.09 10.94 11.89
N THR A 71 -1.69 10.80 10.64
CA THR A 71 -1.27 9.54 10.02
C THR A 71 0.10 9.75 9.37
N VAL A 72 1.09 9.03 9.83
CA VAL A 72 2.47 9.12 9.33
C VAL A 72 2.80 7.84 8.57
N PRO A 73 2.85 7.88 7.24
CA PRO A 73 3.29 6.75 6.44
C PRO A 73 4.81 6.74 6.30
N LYS A 74 5.39 5.53 6.22
CA LYS A 74 6.81 5.29 5.93
C LYS A 74 6.91 4.36 4.72
N LYS A 75 7.62 4.82 3.70
CA LYS A 75 7.92 4.04 2.48
C LYS A 75 9.15 3.15 2.67
N PRO A 76 9.34 2.11 1.82
CA PRO A 76 10.58 1.36 1.74
C PRO A 76 11.78 2.27 1.37
N ASP A 77 12.96 1.92 1.86
CA ASP A 77 14.18 2.72 1.65
C ASP A 77 14.84 2.50 0.28
N GLY A 78 14.46 1.44 -0.45
CA GLY A 78 15.06 1.10 -1.74
C GLY A 78 14.07 0.52 -2.75
N PRO A 79 14.54 0.22 -3.98
CA PRO A 79 13.73 -0.38 -5.01
C PRO A 79 13.35 -1.83 -4.65
N ILE A 80 12.13 -2.21 -4.98
CA ILE A 80 11.62 -3.58 -4.84
C ILE A 80 11.78 -4.31 -6.17
N MET A 81 12.64 -5.31 -6.20
CA MET A 81 12.95 -6.08 -7.41
C MET A 81 11.74 -6.91 -7.87
N PRO A 82 11.68 -7.29 -9.16
CA PRO A 82 10.63 -8.15 -9.69
C PRO A 82 10.42 -9.41 -8.85
N GLY A 83 9.16 -9.71 -8.51
CA GLY A 83 8.77 -10.86 -7.68
C GLY A 83 9.04 -10.71 -6.19
N LYS A 84 9.60 -9.59 -5.74
CA LYS A 84 9.85 -9.32 -4.31
C LYS A 84 8.70 -8.56 -3.67
N THR A 85 8.58 -8.71 -2.36
CA THR A 85 7.62 -7.99 -1.52
C THR A 85 8.25 -6.77 -0.87
N GLY A 86 7.41 -5.78 -0.59
CA GLY A 86 7.76 -4.59 0.18
C GLY A 86 6.65 -4.24 1.15
N GLU A 87 6.93 -3.29 2.03
CA GLU A 87 6.02 -2.88 3.08
C GLU A 87 5.91 -1.35 3.15
N ILE A 88 4.69 -0.86 3.36
CA ILE A 88 4.43 0.52 3.73
C ILE A 88 3.87 0.50 5.15
N SER A 89 4.64 1.03 6.10
CA SER A 89 4.21 1.18 7.48
C SER A 89 3.40 2.46 7.64
N VAL A 90 2.27 2.38 8.31
CA VAL A 90 1.38 3.52 8.59
C VAL A 90 1.13 3.60 10.08
N LYS A 91 1.47 4.73 10.70
CA LYS A 91 1.22 4.99 12.11
C LYS A 91 0.10 6.03 12.26
N TYR A 92 -0.99 5.65 12.91
CA TYR A 92 -2.09 6.55 13.26
C TYR A 92 -1.96 7.02 14.72
N ASP A 93 -2.30 8.29 14.98
CA ASP A 93 -2.33 8.86 16.33
C ASP A 93 -3.58 8.40 17.10
N THR A 94 -3.42 7.35 17.90
CA THR A 94 -4.51 6.72 18.66
C THR A 94 -4.92 7.51 19.92
N ASN A 95 -4.29 8.64 20.22
CA ASN A 95 -4.74 9.52 21.31
C ASN A 95 -6.02 10.32 20.94
N ARG A 96 -6.40 10.28 19.67
CA ARG A 96 -7.60 10.94 19.15
C ARG A 96 -8.80 10.02 19.21
N VAL A 97 -9.68 10.22 20.18
CA VAL A 97 -10.92 9.45 20.36
C VAL A 97 -11.94 9.88 19.31
N ASN A 98 -11.98 9.17 18.20
CA ASN A 98 -12.93 9.39 17.09
C ASN A 98 -12.85 8.23 16.06
N PRO A 99 -13.76 8.18 15.08
CA PRO A 99 -13.64 7.26 13.96
C PRO A 99 -12.39 7.52 13.14
N ILE A 100 -11.67 6.45 12.77
CA ILE A 100 -10.55 6.48 11.85
C ILE A 100 -11.10 6.35 10.43
N ARG A 101 -10.80 7.33 9.57
CA ARG A 101 -11.12 7.29 8.13
C ARG A 101 -10.08 8.12 7.41
N LYS A 102 -9.00 7.48 6.96
CA LYS A 102 -7.89 8.17 6.28
C LYS A 102 -7.49 7.44 5.03
N THR A 103 -7.05 8.20 4.06
CA THR A 103 -6.49 7.70 2.80
C THR A 103 -5.00 8.02 2.75
N ILE A 104 -4.23 7.03 2.34
CA ILE A 104 -2.80 7.14 2.09
C ILE A 104 -2.59 6.99 0.58
N THR A 105 -2.02 7.99 -0.04
CA THR A 105 -1.69 7.97 -1.47
C THR A 105 -0.26 7.50 -1.66
N VAL A 106 -0.09 6.43 -2.40
CA VAL A 106 1.21 5.85 -2.77
C VAL A 106 1.50 6.21 -4.22
N THR A 107 2.65 6.83 -4.46
CA THR A 107 3.13 7.17 -5.80
C THR A 107 4.38 6.36 -6.13
N SER A 108 4.41 5.77 -7.31
CA SER A 108 5.51 4.90 -7.76
C SER A 108 5.75 5.01 -9.26
N ASN A 109 6.77 4.30 -9.76
CA ASN A 109 7.04 4.12 -11.18
C ASN A 109 6.29 2.93 -11.80
N ALA A 110 5.31 2.37 -11.10
CA ALA A 110 4.50 1.25 -11.61
C ALA A 110 3.60 1.67 -12.78
N GLU A 111 3.10 0.68 -13.51
CA GLU A 111 2.08 0.86 -14.56
C GLU A 111 0.87 1.66 -14.07
N THR A 112 0.45 1.43 -12.82
CA THR A 112 -0.49 2.29 -12.10
C THR A 112 0.31 3.20 -11.17
N PRO A 113 0.59 4.47 -11.55
CA PRO A 113 1.53 5.32 -10.82
C PRO A 113 1.05 5.73 -9.43
N THR A 114 -0.26 5.75 -9.22
CA THR A 114 -0.87 6.21 -7.97
C THR A 114 -1.87 5.19 -7.46
N VAL A 115 -1.70 4.75 -6.21
CA VAL A 115 -2.61 3.83 -5.52
C VAL A 115 -3.07 4.48 -4.22
N ALA A 116 -4.38 4.39 -3.94
CA ALA A 116 -4.99 4.87 -2.70
C ALA A 116 -5.21 3.70 -1.73
N LEU A 117 -4.55 3.75 -0.58
CA LEU A 117 -4.76 2.84 0.54
C LEU A 117 -5.65 3.51 1.59
N LYS A 118 -6.46 2.74 2.28
CA LYS A 118 -7.41 3.24 3.28
C LYS A 118 -7.20 2.60 4.63
N ILE A 119 -7.32 3.39 5.68
CA ILE A 119 -7.44 2.89 7.06
C ILE A 119 -8.76 3.34 7.64
N LYS A 120 -9.41 2.45 8.38
CA LYS A 120 -10.67 2.69 9.06
C LYS A 120 -10.67 2.05 10.45
N GLY A 121 -11.58 2.49 11.32
CA GLY A 121 -11.73 1.95 12.68
C GLY A 121 -12.39 2.96 13.60
N LEU A 122 -12.42 2.64 14.88
CA LEU A 122 -12.97 3.48 15.94
C LEU A 122 -12.04 3.46 17.15
N ILE A 123 -11.71 4.65 17.65
CA ILE A 123 -10.97 4.81 18.90
C ILE A 123 -11.97 5.22 19.98
N ILE A 124 -11.99 4.47 21.08
CA ILE A 124 -12.80 4.74 22.26
C ILE A 124 -11.93 5.08 23.48
N ASP A 125 -12.53 5.71 24.46
CA ASP A 125 -11.92 5.99 25.76
C ASP A 125 -12.84 5.40 26.85
N SER A 126 -12.61 4.13 27.20
CA SER A 126 -13.43 3.39 28.19
C SER A 126 -13.40 4.03 29.58
N SER A 127 -12.37 4.81 29.90
CA SER A 127 -12.28 5.51 31.19
C SER A 127 -13.38 6.55 31.36
N LYS A 128 -13.83 7.17 30.27
CA LYS A 128 -14.92 8.16 30.28
C LYS A 128 -16.29 7.51 30.35
N THR A 129 -16.47 6.35 29.73
CA THR A 129 -17.73 5.62 29.70
C THR A 129 -18.09 5.11 31.09
N SER A 130 -17.14 4.59 31.85
CA SER A 130 -17.35 4.10 33.21
C SER A 130 -17.77 5.19 34.20
N VAL A 131 -17.31 6.43 33.99
CA VAL A 131 -17.68 7.58 34.84
C VAL A 131 -19.14 8.02 34.60
N LEU A 132 -19.63 7.94 33.38
CA LEU A 132 -21.01 8.28 33.05
C LEU A 132 -21.98 7.24 33.59
N GLU A 133 -21.64 5.95 33.51
CA GLU A 133 -22.45 4.86 34.03
C GLU A 133 -22.55 4.92 35.56
N LYS A 134 -21.44 5.19 36.25
CA LYS A 134 -21.43 5.38 37.70
C LYS A 134 -22.23 6.60 38.15
N LYS A 135 -22.28 7.67 37.38
CA LYS A 135 -23.04 8.87 37.70
C LYS A 135 -24.56 8.66 37.52
N THR A 136 -24.95 7.82 36.56
CA THR A 136 -26.37 7.51 36.29
C THR A 136 -26.94 6.59 37.37
N SER A 137 -26.17 5.61 37.86
CA SER A 137 -26.62 4.71 38.91
C SER A 137 -26.82 5.40 40.27
N SER A 138 -26.01 6.44 40.58
CA SER A 138 -26.14 7.20 41.85
C SER A 138 -27.31 8.14 41.89
N VAL A 139 -27.96 8.46 40.75
CA VAL A 139 -29.16 9.33 40.66
C VAL A 139 -30.46 8.55 40.82
N MET A 140 -30.45 7.21 40.61
CA MET A 140 -31.62 6.35 40.72
C MET A 140 -31.86 5.84 42.15
N GLU A 141 -30.98 6.11 43.12
CA GLU A 141 -31.06 5.62 44.51
C GLU A 141 -31.57 6.69 45.50
N ARG A 142 -32.40 7.60 45.02
CA ARG A 142 -33.12 8.57 45.88
C ARG A 142 -34.62 8.51 45.66
#